data_226c85a83a4fbef2f97a2d43bfde5c14
#
_entry.id   226c85a83a4fbef2f97a2d43bfde5c14
#
_cell.length_a   1.000
_cell.length_b   1.000
_cell.length_c   1.000
_cell.angle_alpha   90.00
_cell.angle_beta   90.00
_cell.angle_gamma   90.00
#
_symmetry.space_group_name_H-M   'P 1'
#
loop_
_entity.id
_entity.type
_entity.pdbx_description
1 polymer ?
#
loop_
_entity_poly.entity_id
_entity_poly.type
_entity_poly.pdbx_seq_one_letter_code
_entity_poly.pdbx_strand_id
1 'polypeptide(L)'
;AGTSYATQGVAMIPLYIFYSMFGFQRTGDSIWAAGDQMTRGFLLGATAGRTTLTGEGLQHMDGHSPLLAGTNPAVVSYDPAFAYEVAHLIREGIDRMYGPGRGENVMYYLTIYNEPTPQPAQPENLDVEGLHKGIYLYSPAESGGHQASILASGIGMQAALQARDILAEEYGVHANIFSVTSWNELARDGQRHDLAQLREPAAPIAEPFVAQKLSGVSGPFVAVSDFATALPEQIRKWVPGDYTTLGADGFGFSDTRPAARRYFNIDAESVVVAVLSAL
;
A
#
# COMPACT_ATOMS: atom_id res chain seq x y z
N ALA A 1 -8.66 -18.44 -18.90
CA ALA A 1 -9.03 -18.99 -17.61
C ALA A 1 -10.53 -19.34 -17.57
N GLY A 2 -11.41 -18.40 -17.80
CA GLY A 2 -12.85 -18.65 -17.80
C GLY A 2 -13.30 -19.72 -18.82
N THR A 3 -12.75 -19.68 -20.03
CA THR A 3 -13.05 -20.67 -21.06
C THR A 3 -12.60 -22.08 -20.65
N SER A 4 -11.41 -22.23 -20.08
CA SER A 4 -10.91 -23.54 -19.61
C SER A 4 -11.80 -24.11 -18.50
N TYR A 5 -12.25 -23.28 -17.56
CA TYR A 5 -13.16 -23.70 -16.51
C TYR A 5 -14.53 -24.12 -17.07
N ALA A 6 -15.11 -23.29 -17.95
CA ALA A 6 -16.43 -23.55 -18.54
C ALA A 6 -16.47 -24.81 -19.43
N THR A 7 -15.37 -25.12 -20.14
CA THR A 7 -15.35 -26.25 -21.10
C THR A 7 -14.77 -27.52 -20.51
N GLN A 8 -13.90 -27.45 -19.52
CA GLN A 8 -13.13 -28.60 -19.01
C GLN A 8 -13.20 -28.76 -17.50
N GLY A 9 -13.81 -27.84 -16.77
CA GLY A 9 -13.83 -27.81 -15.31
C GLY A 9 -12.47 -27.53 -14.66
N VAL A 10 -11.50 -27.06 -15.44
CA VAL A 10 -10.13 -26.80 -14.97
C VAL A 10 -9.97 -25.31 -14.66
N ALA A 11 -9.75 -24.98 -13.39
CA ALA A 11 -9.41 -23.63 -12.98
C ALA A 11 -8.00 -23.28 -13.40
N MET A 12 -7.83 -22.16 -14.09
CA MET A 12 -6.55 -21.57 -14.47
C MET A 12 -6.32 -20.32 -13.63
N ILE A 13 -5.07 -20.06 -13.24
CA ILE A 13 -4.69 -18.84 -12.53
C ILE A 13 -4.18 -17.82 -13.57
N PRO A 14 -4.99 -16.85 -13.99
CA PRO A 14 -4.53 -15.83 -14.92
C PRO A 14 -3.61 -14.84 -14.21
N LEU A 15 -2.55 -14.47 -14.93
CA LEU A 15 -1.60 -13.46 -14.54
C LEU A 15 -1.54 -12.41 -15.68
N TYR A 16 -2.07 -11.23 -15.41
CA TYR A 16 -2.06 -10.14 -16.40
C TYR A 16 -1.08 -9.05 -15.97
N ILE A 17 0.01 -8.93 -16.72
CA ILE A 17 1.06 -7.95 -16.49
C ILE A 17 0.83 -6.78 -17.43
N PHE A 18 0.84 -5.57 -16.92
CA PHE A 18 0.70 -4.35 -17.70
C PHE A 18 1.61 -3.24 -17.15
N TYR A 19 1.89 -2.29 -18.00
CA TYR A 19 2.55 -1.07 -17.56
C TYR A 19 1.64 -0.32 -16.60
N SER A 20 2.07 -0.06 -15.37
CA SER A 20 1.22 0.40 -14.26
C SER A 20 0.31 1.57 -14.65
N MET A 21 0.89 2.63 -15.25
CA MET A 21 0.14 3.81 -15.68
C MET A 21 -1.01 3.49 -16.64
N PHE A 22 -0.86 2.46 -17.46
CA PHE A 22 -1.80 2.18 -18.54
C PHE A 22 -2.82 1.07 -18.22
N GLY A 23 -2.71 0.42 -17.06
CA GLY A 23 -3.62 -0.64 -16.65
C GLY A 23 -5.04 -0.13 -16.43
N PHE A 24 -5.34 0.33 -15.25
CA PHE A 24 -6.69 0.79 -14.91
C PHE A 24 -7.15 1.98 -15.75
N GLN A 25 -6.25 2.87 -16.13
CA GLN A 25 -6.59 4.04 -16.95
C GLN A 25 -7.05 3.70 -18.36
N ARG A 26 -6.55 2.60 -18.96
CA ARG A 26 -6.89 2.21 -20.33
C ARG A 26 -7.74 0.95 -20.42
N THR A 27 -7.65 0.06 -19.46
CA THR A 27 -8.38 -1.22 -19.45
C THR A 27 -9.35 -1.35 -18.28
N GLY A 28 -9.62 -0.26 -17.56
CA GLY A 28 -10.50 -0.24 -16.40
C GLY A 28 -11.89 -0.80 -16.69
N ASP A 29 -12.47 -0.45 -17.84
CA ASP A 29 -13.76 -0.99 -18.28
C ASP A 29 -13.73 -2.53 -18.42
N SER A 30 -12.67 -3.06 -19.04
CA SER A 30 -12.48 -4.52 -19.14
C SER A 30 -12.26 -5.18 -17.80
N ILE A 31 -11.62 -4.49 -16.82
CA ILE A 31 -11.46 -4.99 -15.46
C ILE A 31 -12.80 -4.99 -14.72
N TRP A 32 -13.67 -4.00 -14.97
CA TRP A 32 -15.06 -4.01 -14.47
C TRP A 32 -15.84 -5.19 -15.03
N ALA A 33 -15.79 -5.41 -16.35
CA ALA A 33 -16.40 -6.57 -17.00
C ALA A 33 -15.86 -7.91 -16.47
N ALA A 34 -14.58 -7.98 -16.16
CA ALA A 34 -13.97 -9.15 -15.51
C ALA A 34 -14.56 -9.38 -14.10
N GLY A 35 -14.81 -8.33 -13.33
CA GLY A 35 -15.49 -8.40 -12.04
C GLY A 35 -16.92 -8.95 -12.17
N ASP A 36 -17.69 -8.45 -13.13
CA ASP A 36 -19.05 -8.94 -13.43
C ASP A 36 -19.06 -10.43 -13.82
N GLN A 37 -18.00 -10.89 -14.47
CA GLN A 37 -17.81 -12.30 -14.85
C GLN A 37 -17.22 -13.17 -13.74
N MET A 38 -17.10 -12.64 -12.52
CA MET A 38 -16.55 -13.35 -11.35
C MET A 38 -15.11 -13.85 -11.60
N THR A 39 -14.34 -13.10 -12.34
CA THR A 39 -12.94 -13.44 -12.66
C THR A 39 -12.07 -13.45 -11.39
N ARG A 40 -11.13 -14.40 -11.34
CA ARG A 40 -10.11 -14.54 -10.31
C ARG A 40 -8.73 -14.47 -10.96
N GLY A 41 -7.75 -13.94 -10.27
CA GLY A 41 -6.38 -13.92 -10.77
C GLY A 41 -5.57 -12.74 -10.27
N PHE A 42 -4.43 -12.52 -10.91
CA PHE A 42 -3.50 -11.47 -10.54
C PHE A 42 -3.34 -10.45 -11.66
N LEU A 43 -3.37 -9.19 -11.25
CA LEU A 43 -3.08 -8.02 -12.05
C LEU A 43 -1.74 -7.45 -11.55
N LEU A 44 -0.72 -7.40 -12.38
CA LEU A 44 0.59 -6.85 -12.00
C LEU A 44 0.81 -5.52 -12.71
N GLY A 45 0.81 -4.44 -11.95
CA GLY A 45 1.19 -3.11 -12.41
C GLY A 45 2.72 -2.98 -12.38
N ALA A 46 3.37 -3.30 -13.50
CA ALA A 46 4.81 -3.19 -13.63
C ALA A 46 5.26 -1.74 -13.85
N THR A 47 6.51 -1.43 -13.50
CA THR A 47 7.03 -0.05 -13.56
C THR A 47 6.17 0.93 -12.75
N ALA A 48 5.74 0.50 -11.58
CA ALA A 48 4.85 1.26 -10.71
C ALA A 48 5.53 2.51 -10.12
N GLY A 49 4.70 3.43 -9.67
CA GLY A 49 5.12 4.64 -8.98
C GLY A 49 5.42 5.83 -9.87
N ARG A 50 5.48 7.00 -9.24
CA ARG A 50 5.68 8.29 -9.91
C ARG A 50 7.16 8.62 -10.11
N THR A 51 8.05 8.13 -9.24
CA THR A 51 9.46 8.55 -9.21
C THR A 51 10.46 7.44 -9.54
N THR A 52 9.98 6.22 -9.80
CA THR A 52 10.85 5.05 -10.04
C THR A 52 11.40 4.96 -11.44
N LEU A 53 10.78 5.65 -12.41
CA LEU A 53 11.25 5.76 -13.77
C LEU A 53 12.29 6.90 -13.88
N THR A 54 13.19 6.77 -14.85
CA THR A 54 14.23 7.77 -15.13
C THR A 54 14.23 8.13 -16.61
N GLY A 55 14.10 9.43 -16.92
CA GLY A 55 14.21 9.94 -18.28
C GLY A 55 13.06 9.55 -19.23
N GLU A 56 11.99 8.99 -18.72
CA GLU A 56 10.82 8.62 -19.52
C GLU A 56 9.79 9.76 -19.57
N GLY A 57 8.86 9.67 -20.51
CA GLY A 57 7.79 10.66 -20.65
C GLY A 57 6.86 10.68 -19.44
N LEU A 58 6.31 11.86 -19.12
CA LEU A 58 5.44 12.08 -17.97
C LEU A 58 4.24 11.13 -17.91
N GLN A 59 3.73 10.72 -19.08
CA GLN A 59 2.60 9.81 -19.20
C GLN A 59 2.90 8.37 -18.75
N HIS A 60 4.15 8.01 -18.48
CA HIS A 60 4.52 6.69 -17.97
C HIS A 60 4.56 6.62 -16.43
N MET A 61 4.56 7.77 -15.76
CA MET A 61 4.76 7.88 -14.32
C MET A 61 3.42 7.77 -13.57
N ASP A 62 3.17 6.60 -13.03
CA ASP A 62 1.91 6.27 -12.37
C ASP A 62 1.81 6.83 -10.95
N GLY A 63 0.86 7.70 -10.71
CA GLY A 63 0.58 8.23 -9.37
C GLY A 63 -0.82 7.88 -8.83
N HIS A 64 -1.65 7.13 -9.56
CA HIS A 64 -3.07 7.00 -9.22
C HIS A 64 -3.71 5.63 -9.48
N SER A 65 -3.00 4.67 -10.06
CA SER A 65 -3.59 3.34 -10.33
C SER A 65 -4.14 2.63 -9.10
N PRO A 66 -3.51 2.68 -7.91
CA PRO A 66 -4.12 2.11 -6.71
C PRO A 66 -5.44 2.76 -6.32
N LEU A 67 -5.61 4.08 -6.55
CA LEU A 67 -6.89 4.76 -6.33
C LEU A 67 -7.97 4.26 -7.28
N LEU A 68 -7.65 4.11 -8.57
CA LEU A 68 -8.56 3.53 -9.55
C LEU A 68 -8.91 2.08 -9.23
N ALA A 69 -7.92 1.28 -8.82
CA ALA A 69 -8.13 -0.10 -8.36
C ALA A 69 -9.10 -0.15 -7.18
N GLY A 70 -8.98 0.78 -6.24
CA GLY A 70 -9.84 0.90 -5.07
C GLY A 70 -11.32 1.13 -5.39
N THR A 71 -11.64 1.67 -6.56
CA THR A 71 -13.03 1.87 -6.99
C THR A 71 -13.74 0.58 -7.41
N ASN A 72 -12.99 -0.45 -7.83
CA ASN A 72 -13.57 -1.72 -8.26
C ASN A 72 -13.72 -2.68 -7.07
N PRO A 73 -14.95 -3.10 -6.71
CA PRO A 73 -15.17 -3.94 -5.54
C PRO A 73 -14.60 -5.37 -5.67
N ALA A 74 -14.33 -5.83 -6.90
CA ALA A 74 -13.72 -7.14 -7.16
C ALA A 74 -12.19 -7.10 -7.17
N VAL A 75 -11.56 -5.94 -6.99
CA VAL A 75 -10.09 -5.80 -6.96
C VAL A 75 -9.62 -5.53 -5.54
N VAL A 76 -8.68 -6.34 -5.05
CA VAL A 76 -7.91 -6.08 -3.83
C VAL A 76 -6.52 -5.59 -4.24
N SER A 77 -6.13 -4.41 -3.75
CA SER A 77 -4.95 -3.69 -4.25
C SER A 77 -3.88 -3.59 -3.18
N TYR A 78 -2.65 -3.98 -3.53
CA TYR A 78 -1.50 -3.96 -2.65
C TYR A 78 -0.31 -3.23 -3.28
N ASP A 79 0.45 -2.54 -2.45
CA ASP A 79 1.68 -1.81 -2.77
C ASP A 79 2.84 -2.32 -1.90
N PRO A 80 3.34 -3.56 -2.15
CA PRO A 80 4.36 -4.18 -1.34
C PRO A 80 5.74 -3.53 -1.53
N ALA A 81 6.50 -3.41 -0.44
CA ALA A 81 7.87 -2.87 -0.44
C ALA A 81 8.94 -3.96 -0.66
N PHE A 82 8.70 -5.18 -0.22
CA PHE A 82 9.70 -6.25 -0.18
C PHE A 82 9.24 -7.53 -0.87
N ALA A 83 10.22 -8.31 -1.36
CA ALA A 83 9.95 -9.56 -2.07
C ALA A 83 9.18 -10.59 -1.23
N TYR A 84 9.45 -10.68 0.08
CA TYR A 84 8.71 -11.59 0.95
C TYR A 84 7.24 -11.17 1.11
N GLU A 85 6.93 -9.86 1.11
CA GLU A 85 5.55 -9.37 1.12
C GLU A 85 4.81 -9.82 -0.15
N VAL A 86 5.45 -9.67 -1.32
CA VAL A 86 4.89 -10.16 -2.59
C VAL A 86 4.60 -11.66 -2.52
N ALA A 87 5.53 -12.45 -1.97
CA ALA A 87 5.37 -13.91 -1.83
C ALA A 87 4.18 -14.26 -0.93
N HIS A 88 4.02 -13.58 0.22
CA HIS A 88 2.88 -13.77 1.12
C HIS A 88 1.55 -13.37 0.46
N LEU A 89 1.50 -12.25 -0.25
CA LEU A 89 0.31 -11.77 -0.92
C LEU A 89 -0.13 -12.68 -2.07
N ILE A 90 0.82 -13.22 -2.84
CA ILE A 90 0.52 -14.20 -3.89
C ILE A 90 -0.02 -15.49 -3.27
N ARG A 91 0.61 -15.98 -2.21
CA ARG A 91 0.16 -17.20 -1.51
C ARG A 91 -1.24 -17.03 -0.95
N GLU A 92 -1.51 -15.93 -0.25
CA GLU A 92 -2.86 -15.62 0.27
C GLU A 92 -3.87 -15.48 -0.86
N GLY A 93 -3.52 -14.80 -1.95
CA GLY A 93 -4.39 -14.65 -3.11
C GLY A 93 -4.76 -15.99 -3.75
N ILE A 94 -3.79 -16.91 -3.89
CA ILE A 94 -4.05 -18.26 -4.39
C ILE A 94 -4.99 -19.01 -3.43
N ASP A 95 -4.71 -18.98 -2.14
CA ASP A 95 -5.54 -19.67 -1.14
C ASP A 95 -6.96 -19.08 -1.10
N ARG A 96 -7.09 -17.76 -1.11
CA ARG A 96 -8.38 -17.06 -1.08
C ARG A 96 -9.24 -17.34 -2.32
N MET A 97 -8.63 -17.36 -3.50
CA MET A 97 -9.33 -17.54 -4.77
C MET A 97 -9.57 -19.02 -5.13
N TYR A 98 -8.64 -19.91 -4.77
CA TYR A 98 -8.65 -21.30 -5.25
C TYR A 98 -8.48 -22.34 -4.14
N GLY A 99 -8.28 -21.94 -2.89
CA GLY A 99 -8.13 -22.83 -1.74
C GLY A 99 -9.40 -23.64 -1.44
N PRO A 100 -9.25 -24.81 -0.79
CA PRO A 100 -10.39 -25.67 -0.43
C PRO A 100 -11.40 -24.94 0.45
N GLY A 101 -12.67 -24.92 0.04
CA GLY A 101 -13.76 -24.28 0.79
C GLY A 101 -13.79 -22.74 0.73
N ARG A 102 -12.86 -22.14 -0.01
CA ARG A 102 -12.81 -20.71 -0.30
C ARG A 102 -13.38 -20.43 -1.70
N GLY A 103 -12.80 -19.65 -2.50
CA GLY A 103 -13.25 -19.46 -3.88
C GLY A 103 -13.86 -18.10 -4.10
N GLU A 104 -13.30 -17.11 -3.43
CA GLU A 104 -13.72 -15.72 -3.59
C GLU A 104 -13.42 -15.22 -5.02
N ASN A 105 -14.38 -14.49 -5.57
CA ASN A 105 -14.27 -13.89 -6.90
C ASN A 105 -13.63 -12.52 -6.78
N VAL A 106 -12.32 -12.49 -6.62
CA VAL A 106 -11.50 -11.27 -6.51
C VAL A 106 -10.28 -11.34 -7.43
N MET A 107 -9.77 -10.18 -7.80
CA MET A 107 -8.53 -10.02 -8.53
C MET A 107 -7.51 -9.30 -7.65
N TYR A 108 -6.34 -9.87 -7.45
CA TYR A 108 -5.24 -9.24 -6.71
C TYR A 108 -4.46 -8.32 -7.64
N TYR A 109 -4.47 -7.03 -7.34
CA TYR A 109 -3.61 -6.05 -8.00
C TYR A 109 -2.38 -5.79 -7.15
N LEU A 110 -1.19 -6.04 -7.69
CA LEU A 110 0.10 -5.81 -7.05
C LEU A 110 0.91 -4.81 -7.86
N THR A 111 1.45 -3.79 -7.20
CA THR A 111 2.44 -2.90 -7.81
C THR A 111 3.81 -3.57 -7.81
N ILE A 112 4.53 -3.47 -8.93
CA ILE A 112 5.88 -4.02 -9.09
C ILE A 112 6.79 -2.92 -9.63
N TYR A 113 7.85 -2.66 -8.91
CA TYR A 113 8.81 -1.60 -9.21
C TYR A 113 9.98 -2.11 -10.05
N ASN A 114 10.51 -1.25 -10.92
CA ASN A 114 11.70 -1.54 -11.74
C ASN A 114 12.98 -0.95 -11.15
N GLU A 115 12.91 -0.28 -9.99
CA GLU A 115 14.07 0.20 -9.27
C GLU A 115 14.66 -0.92 -8.41
N PRO A 116 15.94 -1.26 -8.57
CA PRO A 116 16.61 -2.17 -7.65
C PRO A 116 16.69 -1.57 -6.24
N THR A 117 16.21 -2.30 -5.26
CA THR A 117 16.23 -1.92 -3.84
C THR A 117 16.82 -3.05 -3.00
N PRO A 118 17.40 -2.73 -1.84
CA PRO A 118 17.79 -3.75 -0.88
C PRO A 118 16.56 -4.62 -0.50
N GLN A 119 16.77 -5.94 -0.50
CA GLN A 119 15.74 -6.90 -0.13
C GLN A 119 16.15 -7.61 1.15
N PRO A 120 15.64 -7.17 2.31
CA PRO A 120 15.97 -7.82 3.58
C PRO A 120 15.36 -9.24 3.64
N ALA A 121 15.93 -10.07 4.49
CA ALA A 121 15.29 -11.32 4.86
C ALA A 121 13.94 -11.03 5.55
N GLN A 122 13.01 -11.97 5.40
CA GLN A 122 11.75 -11.89 6.14
C GLN A 122 12.05 -11.86 7.66
N PRO A 123 11.43 -10.93 8.42
CA PRO A 123 11.52 -10.94 9.88
C PRO A 123 11.04 -12.27 10.48
N GLU A 124 11.74 -12.78 11.50
CA GLU A 124 11.36 -14.05 12.14
C GLU A 124 9.94 -14.01 12.74
N ASN A 125 9.56 -12.86 13.29
CA ASN A 125 8.25 -12.62 13.91
C ASN A 125 7.35 -11.75 13.01
N LEU A 126 7.33 -12.02 11.71
CA LEU A 126 6.49 -11.28 10.77
C LEU A 126 5.01 -11.42 11.14
N ASP A 127 4.34 -10.29 11.31
CA ASP A 127 2.88 -10.22 11.45
C ASP A 127 2.22 -10.46 10.09
N VAL A 128 2.04 -11.73 9.75
CA VAL A 128 1.46 -12.15 8.45
C VAL A 128 0.01 -11.70 8.31
N GLU A 129 -0.76 -11.69 9.40
CA GLU A 129 -2.14 -11.18 9.38
C GLU A 129 -2.17 -9.70 9.05
N GLY A 130 -1.29 -8.90 9.69
CA GLY A 130 -1.16 -7.49 9.42
C GLY A 130 -0.74 -7.21 7.97
N LEU A 131 0.21 -7.98 7.44
CA LEU A 131 0.63 -7.90 6.05
C LEU A 131 -0.53 -8.13 5.08
N HIS A 132 -1.37 -9.15 5.33
CA HIS A 132 -2.53 -9.45 4.47
C HIS A 132 -3.65 -8.42 4.62
N LYS A 133 -3.85 -7.86 5.82
CA LYS A 133 -4.87 -6.83 6.09
C LYS A 133 -4.44 -5.41 5.74
N GLY A 134 -3.18 -5.20 5.39
CA GLY A 134 -2.71 -3.95 4.82
C GLY A 134 -1.71 -3.15 5.65
N ILE A 135 -1.39 -3.53 6.91
CA ILE A 135 -0.39 -2.84 7.73
C ILE A 135 0.21 -3.76 8.78
N TYR A 136 1.54 -3.69 8.95
CA TYR A 136 2.24 -4.33 10.05
C TYR A 136 3.43 -3.49 10.52
N LEU A 137 3.85 -3.68 11.79
CA LEU A 137 5.05 -3.04 12.33
C LEU A 137 6.29 -3.75 11.76
N TYR A 138 7.05 -3.02 10.94
CA TYR A 138 8.29 -3.52 10.35
C TYR A 138 9.48 -3.37 11.31
N SER A 139 9.61 -2.20 11.94
CA SER A 139 10.68 -1.91 12.90
C SER A 139 10.13 -1.06 14.04
N PRO A 140 10.23 -1.53 15.29
CA PRO A 140 9.84 -0.72 16.44
C PRO A 140 10.83 0.42 16.68
N ALA A 141 10.34 1.52 17.25
CA ALA A 141 11.17 2.59 17.75
C ALA A 141 11.98 2.13 18.97
N GLU A 142 13.18 2.66 19.13
CA GLU A 142 13.92 2.51 20.39
C GLU A 142 13.22 3.28 21.52
N SER A 143 13.36 2.79 22.75
CA SER A 143 12.76 3.44 23.90
C SER A 143 13.52 4.71 24.32
N GLY A 144 12.80 5.75 24.67
CA GLY A 144 13.36 7.05 25.10
C GLY A 144 13.21 8.13 24.02
N GLY A 145 13.58 9.36 24.35
CA GLY A 145 13.49 10.51 23.44
C GLY A 145 12.07 10.83 22.96
N HIS A 146 12.00 11.65 21.92
CA HIS A 146 10.75 11.90 21.21
C HIS A 146 10.38 10.70 20.34
N GLN A 147 9.08 10.41 20.27
CA GLN A 147 8.57 9.25 19.52
C GLN A 147 7.74 9.72 18.31
N ALA A 148 7.89 9.02 17.19
CA ALA A 148 7.08 9.22 16.00
C ALA A 148 6.76 7.89 15.35
N SER A 149 5.90 7.88 14.34
CA SER A 149 5.60 6.70 13.53
C SER A 149 5.55 7.07 12.05
N ILE A 150 6.28 6.32 11.23
CA ILE A 150 6.31 6.50 9.79
C ILE A 150 5.61 5.29 9.16
N LEU A 151 4.59 5.57 8.36
CA LEU A 151 3.80 4.62 7.60
C LEU A 151 4.22 4.69 6.14
N ALA A 152 4.76 3.62 5.58
CA ALA A 152 5.28 3.66 4.21
C ALA A 152 4.81 2.46 3.38
N SER A 153 4.58 2.68 2.10
CA SER A 153 4.25 1.63 1.14
C SER A 153 5.24 1.60 -0.02
N GLY A 154 5.39 0.43 -0.63
CA GLY A 154 6.17 0.26 -1.84
C GLY A 154 7.57 0.86 -1.75
N ILE A 155 7.94 1.63 -2.77
CA ILE A 155 9.27 2.28 -2.82
C ILE A 155 9.44 3.38 -1.75
N GLY A 156 8.36 3.95 -1.22
CA GLY A 156 8.40 4.92 -0.12
C GLY A 156 9.06 4.39 1.16
N MET A 157 9.11 3.06 1.32
CA MET A 157 9.81 2.40 2.43
C MET A 157 11.30 2.77 2.48
N GLN A 158 11.95 3.01 1.35
CA GLN A 158 13.37 3.40 1.33
C GLN A 158 13.57 4.78 1.97
N ALA A 159 12.69 5.75 1.67
CA ALA A 159 12.74 7.07 2.29
C ALA A 159 12.41 7.00 3.80
N ALA A 160 11.44 6.18 4.19
CA ALA A 160 11.08 5.98 5.60
C ALA A 160 12.23 5.42 6.44
N LEU A 161 12.95 4.41 5.93
CA LEU A 161 14.10 3.84 6.63
C LEU A 161 15.26 4.83 6.77
N GLN A 162 15.58 5.57 5.71
CA GLN A 162 16.60 6.62 5.75
C GLN A 162 16.20 7.75 6.70
N ALA A 163 14.93 8.18 6.67
CA ALA A 163 14.44 9.22 7.57
C ALA A 163 14.50 8.80 9.04
N ARG A 164 14.18 7.54 9.35
CA ARG A 164 14.32 6.97 10.70
C ARG A 164 15.75 7.13 11.22
N ASP A 165 16.73 6.77 10.38
CA ASP A 165 18.15 6.82 10.78
C ASP A 165 18.59 8.26 11.01
N ILE A 166 18.25 9.21 10.11
CA ILE A 166 18.53 10.65 10.27
C ILE A 166 17.85 11.21 11.54
N LEU A 167 16.59 10.87 11.78
CA LEU A 167 15.84 11.32 12.96
C LEU A 167 16.51 10.87 14.26
N ALA A 168 16.97 9.63 14.32
CA ALA A 168 17.65 9.07 15.50
C ALA A 168 19.03 9.72 15.71
N GLU A 169 19.85 9.81 14.66
CA GLU A 169 21.24 10.24 14.75
C GLU A 169 21.39 11.75 14.96
N GLU A 170 20.56 12.57 14.29
CA GLU A 170 20.71 14.01 14.30
C GLU A 170 19.75 14.73 15.25
N TYR A 171 18.56 14.16 15.52
CA TYR A 171 17.48 14.85 16.24
C TYR A 171 17.04 14.15 17.52
N GLY A 172 17.56 12.94 17.82
CA GLY A 172 17.13 12.17 18.99
C GLY A 172 15.64 11.79 18.98
N VAL A 173 15.08 11.62 17.77
CA VAL A 173 13.70 11.19 17.55
C VAL A 173 13.69 9.74 17.12
N HIS A 174 13.01 8.87 17.85
CA HIS A 174 12.91 7.44 17.56
C HIS A 174 11.58 7.15 16.85
N ALA A 175 11.63 6.58 15.66
CA ALA A 175 10.45 6.34 14.86
C ALA A 175 10.14 4.85 14.67
N ASN A 176 8.88 4.47 14.94
CA ASN A 176 8.36 3.20 14.46
C ASN A 176 8.23 3.24 12.94
N ILE A 177 8.57 2.15 12.25
CA ILE A 177 8.32 2.00 10.83
C ILE A 177 7.24 0.95 10.63
N PHE A 178 6.13 1.36 10.02
CA PHE A 178 5.07 0.48 9.60
C PHE A 178 5.15 0.26 8.07
N SER A 179 5.15 -0.99 7.64
CA SER A 179 4.90 -1.30 6.23
C SER A 179 3.39 -1.34 5.99
N VAL A 180 2.93 -0.46 5.12
CA VAL A 180 1.53 -0.42 4.68
C VAL A 180 1.44 -1.11 3.33
N THR A 181 1.09 -2.37 3.36
CA THR A 181 0.96 -3.17 2.13
C THR A 181 -0.30 -2.82 1.34
N SER A 182 -1.33 -2.24 1.99
CA SER A 182 -2.56 -1.82 1.30
C SER A 182 -3.31 -0.70 2.00
N TRP A 183 -3.21 0.50 1.49
CA TRP A 183 -4.07 1.63 1.88
C TRP A 183 -5.56 1.37 1.60
N ASN A 184 -5.84 0.73 0.46
CA ASN A 184 -7.21 0.46 0.02
C ASN A 184 -7.93 -0.55 0.93
N GLU A 185 -7.28 -1.63 1.33
CA GLU A 185 -7.91 -2.63 2.19
C GLU A 185 -8.12 -2.08 3.61
N LEU A 186 -7.19 -1.26 4.11
CA LEU A 186 -7.37 -0.54 5.38
C LEU A 186 -8.56 0.43 5.31
N ALA A 187 -8.68 1.19 4.21
CA ALA A 187 -9.80 2.10 4.02
C ALA A 187 -11.14 1.35 3.92
N ARG A 188 -11.18 0.24 3.19
CA ARG A 188 -12.38 -0.62 3.09
C ARG A 188 -12.77 -1.23 4.43
N ASP A 189 -11.79 -1.62 5.23
CA ASP A 189 -12.03 -2.11 6.58
C ASP A 189 -12.67 -1.02 7.44
N GLY A 190 -12.07 0.17 7.48
CA GLY A 190 -12.63 1.31 8.20
C GLY A 190 -14.05 1.68 7.75
N GLN A 191 -14.30 1.71 6.44
CA GLN A 191 -15.64 1.97 5.88
C GLN A 191 -16.67 0.91 6.30
N ARG A 192 -16.29 -0.37 6.37
CA ARG A 192 -17.17 -1.43 6.87
C ARG A 192 -17.55 -1.21 8.33
N HIS A 193 -16.59 -0.80 9.17
CA HIS A 193 -16.84 -0.48 10.57
C HIS A 193 -17.76 0.74 10.72
N ASP A 194 -17.52 1.80 9.95
CA ASP A 194 -18.39 2.98 9.94
C ASP A 194 -19.83 2.63 9.53
N LEU A 195 -19.99 1.80 8.51
CA LEU A 195 -21.29 1.36 8.04
C LEU A 195 -22.00 0.46 9.07
N ALA A 196 -21.27 -0.41 9.74
CA ALA A 196 -21.82 -1.24 10.82
C ALA A 196 -22.30 -0.36 11.99
N GLN A 197 -21.50 0.63 12.41
CA GLN A 197 -21.88 1.60 13.44
C GLN A 197 -23.12 2.40 13.06
N LEU A 198 -23.23 2.80 11.79
CA LEU A 198 -24.41 3.53 11.29
C LEU A 198 -25.67 2.67 11.32
N ARG A 199 -25.55 1.37 11.04
CA ARG A 199 -26.69 0.43 11.03
C ARG A 199 -27.13 0.04 12.43
N GLU A 200 -26.19 -0.11 13.35
CA GLU A 200 -26.44 -0.53 14.74
C GLU A 200 -25.72 0.40 15.74
N PRO A 201 -26.20 1.65 15.91
CA PRO A 201 -25.49 2.66 16.71
C PRO A 201 -25.28 2.28 18.19
N ALA A 202 -26.12 1.41 18.73
CA ALA A 202 -26.05 0.96 20.14
C ALA A 202 -25.20 -0.31 20.31
N ALA A 203 -24.77 -0.97 19.26
CA ALA A 203 -23.95 -2.17 19.36
C ALA A 203 -22.48 -1.79 19.63
N PRO A 204 -21.76 -2.55 20.48
CA PRO A 204 -20.32 -2.42 20.59
C PRO A 204 -19.68 -2.91 19.28
N ILE A 205 -19.06 -1.99 18.53
CA ILE A 205 -18.40 -2.30 17.28
C ILE A 205 -16.88 -2.29 17.53
N ALA A 206 -16.21 -3.32 17.02
CA ALA A 206 -14.75 -3.38 17.09
C ALA A 206 -14.13 -2.21 16.30
N GLU A 207 -13.00 -1.72 16.76
CA GLU A 207 -12.27 -0.67 16.06
C GLU A 207 -11.75 -1.18 14.70
N PRO A 208 -11.64 -0.29 13.67
CA PRO A 208 -10.99 -0.61 12.42
C PRO A 208 -9.57 -1.13 12.61
N PHE A 209 -9.13 -2.03 11.75
CA PHE A 209 -7.85 -2.70 11.89
C PHE A 209 -6.66 -1.74 11.99
N VAL A 210 -6.67 -0.66 11.21
CA VAL A 210 -5.63 0.38 11.28
C VAL A 210 -5.59 1.04 12.65
N ALA A 211 -6.75 1.36 13.25
CA ALA A 211 -6.82 1.93 14.59
C ALA A 211 -6.27 0.95 15.64
N GLN A 212 -6.64 -0.32 15.54
CA GLN A 212 -6.10 -1.37 16.43
C GLN A 212 -4.57 -1.48 16.34
N LYS A 213 -4.00 -1.46 15.13
CA LYS A 213 -2.55 -1.58 14.91
C LYS A 213 -1.76 -0.36 15.38
N LEU A 214 -2.37 0.81 15.34
CA LEU A 214 -1.75 2.06 15.78
C LEU A 214 -2.12 2.44 17.23
N SER A 215 -2.98 1.66 17.87
CA SER A 215 -3.37 1.87 19.27
C SER A 215 -2.17 1.72 20.20
N GLY A 216 -2.01 2.68 21.14
CA GLY A 216 -0.92 2.69 22.09
C GLY A 216 0.45 3.07 21.53
N VAL A 217 0.52 3.43 20.25
CA VAL A 217 1.72 3.98 19.62
C VAL A 217 1.77 5.49 19.88
N SER A 218 2.91 5.97 20.36
CA SER A 218 3.09 7.38 20.73
C SER A 218 3.62 8.22 19.56
N GLY A 219 3.34 9.54 19.63
CA GLY A 219 3.85 10.56 18.70
C GLY A 219 2.99 10.75 17.45
N PRO A 220 3.41 11.68 16.57
CA PRO A 220 2.73 11.92 15.30
C PRO A 220 2.92 10.76 14.34
N PHE A 221 1.98 10.66 13.39
CA PHE A 221 2.03 9.70 12.28
C PHE A 221 2.33 10.44 10.97
N VAL A 222 3.37 10.00 10.26
CA VAL A 222 3.71 10.52 8.93
C VAL A 222 3.63 9.38 7.92
N ALA A 223 2.80 9.54 6.91
CA ALA A 223 2.69 8.57 5.81
C ALA A 223 3.46 9.04 4.60
N VAL A 224 4.14 8.12 3.91
CA VAL A 224 4.84 8.38 2.65
C VAL A 224 4.51 7.33 1.60
N SER A 225 4.18 7.78 0.39
CA SER A 225 3.87 6.94 -0.77
C SER A 225 4.39 7.57 -2.05
N ASP A 226 4.80 6.75 -3.01
CA ASP A 226 5.18 7.18 -4.36
C ASP A 226 3.98 7.40 -5.30
N PHE A 227 2.78 7.30 -4.76
CA PHE A 227 1.52 7.65 -5.40
C PHE A 227 0.96 8.96 -4.86
N ALA A 228 -0.12 9.44 -5.45
CA ALA A 228 -0.77 10.67 -5.03
C ALA A 228 -1.15 10.65 -3.53
N THR A 229 -1.05 11.80 -2.87
CA THR A 229 -1.38 12.00 -1.45
C THR A 229 -2.76 11.45 -1.08
N ALA A 230 -3.71 11.49 -2.02
CA ALA A 230 -5.05 10.91 -1.83
C ALA A 230 -5.04 9.41 -1.49
N LEU A 231 -3.96 8.68 -1.80
CA LEU A 231 -3.87 7.25 -1.49
C LEU A 231 -3.70 7.00 0.02
N PRO A 232 -2.66 7.52 0.70
CA PRO A 232 -2.54 7.38 2.16
C PRO A 232 -3.60 8.18 2.93
N GLU A 233 -4.17 9.25 2.36
CA GLU A 233 -5.26 10.02 2.98
C GLU A 233 -6.53 9.19 3.25
N GLN A 234 -6.74 8.11 2.54
CA GLN A 234 -7.93 7.27 2.70
C GLN A 234 -8.14 6.77 4.14
N ILE A 235 -7.07 6.61 4.92
CA ILE A 235 -7.16 6.07 6.29
C ILE A 235 -7.17 7.12 7.39
N ARG A 236 -7.03 8.43 7.05
CA ARG A 236 -6.92 9.54 8.01
C ARG A 236 -7.93 9.46 9.16
N LYS A 237 -9.18 9.15 8.85
CA LYS A 237 -10.27 9.11 9.82
C LYS A 237 -10.02 8.17 11.00
N TRP A 238 -9.26 7.11 10.79
CA TRP A 238 -9.07 6.02 11.75
C TRP A 238 -7.65 5.98 12.35
N VAL A 239 -6.78 6.91 11.98
CA VAL A 239 -5.46 7.07 12.61
C VAL A 239 -5.65 7.79 13.95
N PRO A 240 -5.10 7.28 15.07
CA PRO A 240 -5.43 7.77 16.42
C PRO A 240 -4.59 8.99 16.87
N GLY A 241 -4.19 9.89 15.97
CA GLY A 241 -3.38 11.06 16.31
C GLY A 241 -3.16 11.98 15.12
N ASP A 242 -2.23 12.92 15.28
CA ASP A 242 -1.85 13.83 14.21
C ASP A 242 -1.26 13.04 13.04
N TYR A 243 -1.85 13.22 11.87
CA TYR A 243 -1.53 12.45 10.67
C TYR A 243 -1.18 13.37 9.51
N THR A 244 0.06 13.28 9.05
CA THR A 244 0.59 14.02 7.90
C THR A 244 0.89 13.03 6.76
N THR A 245 0.51 13.38 5.54
CA THR A 245 0.69 12.51 4.37
C THR A 245 1.57 13.17 3.32
N LEU A 246 2.53 12.42 2.84
CA LEU A 246 3.43 12.79 1.74
C LEU A 246 3.14 11.88 0.55
N GLY A 247 2.96 12.48 -0.62
CA GLY A 247 2.66 11.76 -1.86
C GLY A 247 3.07 12.56 -3.09
N ALA A 248 3.13 11.89 -4.23
CA ALA A 248 3.56 12.46 -5.50
C ALA A 248 2.37 12.95 -6.32
N ASP A 249 1.89 14.15 -6.02
CA ASP A 249 0.74 14.77 -6.68
C ASP A 249 1.10 15.44 -8.01
N GLY A 250 0.10 15.64 -8.85
CA GLY A 250 0.22 16.32 -10.14
C GLY A 250 0.67 15.39 -11.27
N PHE A 251 1.29 15.96 -12.29
CA PHE A 251 1.87 15.21 -13.39
C PHE A 251 3.21 14.57 -12.99
N GLY A 252 3.65 13.56 -13.76
CA GLY A 252 4.99 13.03 -13.61
C GLY A 252 6.08 14.09 -13.83
N PHE A 253 7.29 13.79 -13.36
CA PHE A 253 8.45 14.65 -13.50
C PHE A 253 9.65 13.83 -14.01
N SER A 254 10.06 14.10 -15.26
CA SER A 254 11.10 13.35 -15.94
C SER A 254 12.48 13.84 -15.52
N ASP A 255 13.07 13.20 -14.52
CA ASP A 255 14.41 13.49 -13.99
C ASP A 255 15.02 12.22 -13.37
N THR A 256 16.13 12.35 -12.67
CA THR A 256 16.67 11.29 -11.82
C THR A 256 15.71 11.00 -10.65
N ARG A 257 15.74 9.77 -10.15
CA ARG A 257 14.91 9.37 -8.99
C ARG A 257 15.07 10.30 -7.78
N PRO A 258 16.31 10.64 -7.34
CA PRO A 258 16.46 11.58 -6.22
C PRO A 258 15.87 12.96 -6.50
N ALA A 259 16.06 13.52 -7.72
CA ALA A 259 15.48 14.81 -8.08
C ALA A 259 13.96 14.77 -8.11
N ALA A 260 13.35 13.71 -8.64
CA ALA A 260 11.91 13.53 -8.65
C ALA A 260 11.35 13.40 -7.22
N ARG A 261 11.96 12.61 -6.36
CA ARG A 261 11.55 12.47 -4.96
C ARG A 261 11.64 13.78 -4.19
N ARG A 262 12.71 14.55 -4.42
CA ARG A 262 12.86 15.91 -3.86
C ARG A 262 11.76 16.84 -4.37
N TYR A 263 11.47 16.81 -5.67
CA TYR A 263 10.41 17.64 -6.28
C TYR A 263 9.03 17.36 -5.67
N PHE A 264 8.72 16.09 -5.42
CA PHE A 264 7.43 15.68 -4.82
C PHE A 264 7.43 15.70 -3.29
N ASN A 265 8.53 16.04 -2.63
CA ASN A 265 8.69 16.04 -1.16
C ASN A 265 8.39 14.67 -0.53
N ILE A 266 8.87 13.60 -1.16
CA ILE A 266 8.75 12.22 -0.67
C ILE A 266 10.12 11.54 -0.45
N ASP A 267 11.21 12.32 -0.45
CA ASP A 267 12.53 11.87 -0.04
C ASP A 267 12.69 11.81 1.48
N ALA A 268 13.80 11.25 1.94
CA ALA A 268 14.04 11.04 3.37
C ALA A 268 14.01 12.35 4.18
N GLU A 269 14.62 13.40 3.65
CA GLU A 269 14.68 14.70 4.33
C GLU A 269 13.29 15.34 4.43
N SER A 270 12.45 15.17 3.43
CA SER A 270 11.05 15.65 3.49
C SER A 270 10.25 14.91 4.56
N VAL A 271 10.47 13.60 4.71
CA VAL A 271 9.86 12.81 5.80
C VAL A 271 10.38 13.28 7.16
N VAL A 272 11.68 13.55 7.30
CA VAL A 272 12.26 14.13 8.53
C VAL A 272 11.59 15.45 8.88
N VAL A 273 11.48 16.37 7.91
CA VAL A 273 10.82 17.67 8.12
C VAL A 273 9.36 17.49 8.55
N ALA A 274 8.63 16.59 7.93
CA ALA A 274 7.24 16.32 8.28
C ALA A 274 7.11 15.79 9.72
N VAL A 275 8.00 14.89 10.15
CA VAL A 275 8.01 14.38 11.53
C VAL A 275 8.34 15.50 12.51
N LEU A 276 9.40 16.27 12.28
CA LEU A 276 9.82 17.35 13.18
C LEU A 276 8.79 18.48 13.28
N SER A 277 8.05 18.71 12.20
CA SER A 277 7.00 19.75 12.19
C SER A 277 5.74 19.32 12.96
N ALA A 278 5.58 18.05 13.21
CA ALA A 278 4.42 17.48 13.90
C ALA A 278 4.69 17.14 15.39
N LEU A 279 5.96 17.21 15.82
CA LEU A 279 6.40 17.06 17.24
C LEU A 279 6.24 18.35 18.02
#